data_939cc179ccab44b904f391cf90580f49
#
_entry.id   939cc179ccab44b904f391cf90580f49
#
_cell.length_a   1.000
_cell.length_b   1.000
_cell.length_c   1.000
_cell.angle_alpha   90.00
_cell.angle_beta   90.00
_cell.angle_gamma   90.00
#
_symmetry.space_group_name_H-M   'P 1'
#
loop_
_entity.id
_entity.type
_entity.pdbx_description
1 polymer ?
#
loop_
_entity_poly.entity_id
_entity_poly.type
_entity_poly.pdbx_seq_one_letter_code
_entity_poly.pdbx_strand_id
1 'polypeptide(L)'
;MQQAKITPIQKIVQIIIQSVDPDRIILFGSRARRDNKSQSDYDICVIKRGIAHRRKLAMKLYRDLYGVGVAVDVIVETPEIFDKEKDNPFMIYHDIAKQGRILYDKSIPG
;
A
#
# COMPACT_ATOMS: atom_id res chain seq x y z
N MET A 1 23.92 2.86 -22.69
CA MET A 1 22.84 1.99 -22.19
C MET A 1 21.94 2.80 -21.26
N GLN A 2 20.69 2.91 -21.59
CA GLN A 2 19.76 3.66 -20.78
C GLN A 2 19.24 2.76 -19.66
N GLN A 3 19.34 3.25 -18.42
CA GLN A 3 18.71 2.58 -17.29
C GLN A 3 17.26 3.04 -17.21
N ALA A 4 16.33 2.09 -17.02
CA ALA A 4 14.94 2.43 -16.78
C ALA A 4 14.82 3.23 -15.48
N LYS A 5 14.13 4.35 -15.52
CA LYS A 5 13.87 5.14 -14.31
C LYS A 5 12.92 4.36 -13.41
N ILE A 6 13.26 4.27 -12.13
CA ILE A 6 12.35 3.71 -11.12
C ILE A 6 11.25 4.74 -10.87
N THR A 7 9.99 4.32 -11.08
CA THR A 7 8.84 5.18 -10.80
C THR A 7 8.66 5.36 -9.29
N PRO A 8 7.99 6.44 -8.84
CA PRO A 8 7.69 6.59 -7.42
C PRO A 8 6.97 5.38 -6.82
N ILE A 9 6.04 4.80 -7.55
CA ILE A 9 5.29 3.63 -7.07
C ILE A 9 6.18 2.42 -6.90
N GLN A 10 7.10 2.18 -7.83
CA GLN A 10 8.07 1.08 -7.71
C GLN A 10 8.96 1.26 -6.50
N LYS A 11 9.40 2.48 -6.25
CA LYS A 11 10.25 2.81 -5.10
C LYS A 11 9.51 2.60 -3.78
N ILE A 12 8.25 3.04 -3.72
CA ILE A 12 7.39 2.84 -2.55
C ILE A 12 7.26 1.33 -2.25
N VAL A 13 6.95 0.53 -3.26
CA VAL A 13 6.78 -0.92 -3.11
C VAL A 13 8.06 -1.57 -2.61
N GLN A 14 9.21 -1.23 -3.19
CA GLN A 14 10.49 -1.78 -2.76
C GLN A 14 10.79 -1.47 -1.30
N ILE A 15 10.55 -0.22 -0.88
CA ILE A 15 10.79 0.21 0.51
C ILE A 15 9.89 -0.58 1.47
N ILE A 16 8.62 -0.72 1.13
CA ILE A 16 7.66 -1.44 2.00
C ILE A 16 8.04 -2.91 2.12
N ILE A 17 8.40 -3.56 1.01
CA ILE A 17 8.82 -4.97 1.03
C ILE A 17 10.02 -5.16 1.96
N GLN A 18 11.02 -4.29 1.85
CA GLN A 18 12.22 -4.39 2.68
C GLN A 18 11.96 -4.03 4.14
N SER A 19 11.02 -3.11 4.38
CA SER A 19 10.74 -2.61 5.71
C SER A 19 9.98 -3.61 6.57
N VAL A 20 8.92 -4.23 6.02
CA VAL A 20 7.98 -5.00 6.86
C VAL A 20 7.63 -6.38 6.31
N ASP A 21 8.15 -6.76 5.15
CA ASP A 21 7.83 -8.05 4.54
C ASP A 21 6.31 -8.30 4.49
N PRO A 22 5.57 -7.49 3.71
CA PRO A 22 4.12 -7.56 3.69
C PRO A 22 3.61 -8.77 2.91
N ASP A 23 2.36 -9.16 3.16
CA ASP A 23 1.67 -10.17 2.36
C ASP A 23 1.12 -9.57 1.06
N ARG A 24 0.57 -8.35 1.14
CA ARG A 24 0.07 -7.61 -0.04
C ARG A 24 0.29 -6.12 0.11
N ILE A 25 0.41 -5.44 -1.01
CA ILE A 25 0.44 -3.98 -1.10
C ILE A 25 -0.60 -3.58 -2.14
N ILE A 26 -1.54 -2.70 -1.76
CA ILE A 26 -2.64 -2.30 -2.63
C ILE A 26 -2.64 -0.78 -2.74
N LEU A 27 -2.62 -0.27 -3.96
CA LEU A 27 -2.83 1.15 -4.25
C LEU A 27 -4.33 1.40 -4.29
N PHE A 28 -4.80 2.42 -3.58
CA PHE A 28 -6.21 2.80 -3.61
C PHE A 28 -6.36 4.31 -3.78
N GLY A 29 -7.57 4.82 -3.67
CA GLY A 29 -7.84 6.25 -3.82
C GLY A 29 -7.71 6.73 -5.25
N SER A 30 -7.45 8.04 -5.41
CA SER A 30 -7.52 8.69 -6.71
C SER A 30 -6.53 8.13 -7.72
N ARG A 31 -5.33 7.75 -7.30
CA ARG A 31 -4.33 7.20 -8.22
C ARG A 31 -4.71 5.80 -8.71
N ALA A 32 -5.39 4.99 -7.90
CA ALA A 32 -5.91 3.70 -8.35
C ALA A 32 -7.05 3.87 -9.35
N ARG A 33 -7.93 4.85 -9.12
CA ARG A 33 -9.03 5.17 -10.03
C ARG A 33 -8.57 5.94 -11.27
N ARG A 34 -7.34 6.44 -11.27
CA ARG A 34 -6.75 7.26 -12.36
C ARG A 34 -7.45 8.59 -12.57
N ASP A 35 -8.07 9.13 -11.50
CA ASP A 35 -8.64 10.48 -11.50
C ASP A 35 -7.80 11.46 -10.66
N ASN A 36 -6.53 11.09 -10.42
CA ASN A 36 -5.61 11.88 -9.63
C ASN A 36 -5.07 13.09 -10.39
N LYS A 37 -4.70 14.10 -9.60
CA LYS A 37 -3.87 15.21 -10.07
C LYS A 37 -2.40 14.86 -9.87
N SER A 38 -1.51 15.64 -10.50
CA SER A 38 -0.06 15.38 -10.43
C SER A 38 0.49 15.39 -9.00
N GLN A 39 -0.16 16.13 -8.09
CA GLN A 39 0.27 16.26 -6.69
C GLN A 39 -0.56 15.40 -5.73
N SER A 40 -1.42 14.53 -6.23
CA SER A 40 -2.21 13.64 -5.37
C SER A 40 -1.31 12.70 -4.60
N ASP A 41 -1.68 12.42 -3.34
CA ASP A 41 -0.98 11.46 -2.50
C ASP A 41 -1.11 10.05 -3.08
N TYR A 42 -0.13 9.20 -2.76
CA TYR A 42 -0.23 7.77 -3.00
C TYR A 42 -0.87 7.14 -1.78
N ASP A 43 -2.09 6.62 -1.93
CA ASP A 43 -2.81 5.93 -0.86
C ASP A 43 -2.49 4.44 -0.93
N ILE A 44 -1.84 3.93 0.08
CA ILE A 44 -1.30 2.56 0.09
C ILE A 44 -1.88 1.79 1.27
N CYS A 45 -2.43 0.61 0.97
CA CYS A 45 -2.86 -0.34 1.99
C CYS A 45 -1.86 -1.48 2.06
N VAL A 46 -1.29 -1.70 3.23
CA VAL A 46 -0.32 -2.76 3.49
C VAL A 46 -1.00 -3.85 4.29
N ILE A 47 -1.12 -5.03 3.71
CA ILE A 47 -1.71 -6.20 4.37
C ILE A 47 -0.58 -7.09 4.87
N LYS A 48 -0.59 -7.40 6.17
CA LYS A 48 0.45 -8.22 6.79
C LYS A 48 -0.13 -9.07 7.90
N ARG A 49 0.24 -10.34 7.92
CA ARG A 49 -0.14 -11.27 8.99
C ARG A 49 0.60 -10.96 10.29
N GLY A 50 -0.05 -11.29 11.41
CA GLY A 50 0.61 -11.29 12.69
C GLY A 50 1.03 -9.93 13.22
N ILE A 51 0.31 -8.87 12.83
CA ILE A 51 0.62 -7.54 13.31
C ILE A 51 0.24 -7.44 14.79
N ALA A 52 1.24 -7.22 15.65
CA ALA A 52 0.99 -7.01 17.07
C ALA A 52 0.50 -5.59 17.36
N HIS A 53 1.10 -4.59 16.67
CA HIS A 53 0.79 -3.16 16.88
C HIS A 53 0.74 -2.44 15.52
N ARG A 54 -0.46 -2.26 14.99
CA ARG A 54 -0.64 -1.60 13.69
C ARG A 54 -0.04 -0.20 13.65
N ARG A 55 -0.23 0.57 14.72
CA ARG A 55 0.28 1.94 14.77
C ARG A 55 1.81 1.99 14.70
N LYS A 56 2.47 1.09 15.42
CA LYS A 56 3.95 1.01 15.38
C LYS A 56 4.44 0.63 13.99
N LEU A 57 3.77 -0.30 13.35
CA LEU A 57 4.12 -0.72 11.99
C LEU A 57 3.94 0.42 11.00
N ALA A 58 2.82 1.15 11.10
CA ALA A 58 2.56 2.32 10.26
C ALA A 58 3.63 3.40 10.45
N MET A 59 4.01 3.66 11.70
CA MET A 59 5.05 4.65 11.99
C MET A 59 6.41 4.24 11.42
N LYS A 60 6.73 2.95 11.48
CA LYS A 60 7.95 2.43 10.85
C LYS A 60 7.92 2.65 9.34
N LEU A 61 6.79 2.40 8.70
CA LEU A 61 6.63 2.61 7.27
C LEU A 61 6.77 4.08 6.90
N TYR A 62 6.14 4.98 7.63
CA TYR A 62 6.29 6.42 7.36
C TYR A 62 7.74 6.87 7.50
N ARG A 63 8.44 6.36 8.50
CA ARG A 63 9.86 6.68 8.69
C ARG A 63 10.71 6.17 7.53
N ASP A 64 10.47 4.92 7.11
CA ASP A 64 11.26 4.31 6.03
C ASP A 64 10.92 4.91 4.67
N LEU A 65 9.69 5.42 4.49
CA LEU A 65 9.27 6.11 3.27
C LEU A 65 9.67 7.58 3.24
N TYR A 66 10.18 8.12 4.34
CA TYR A 66 10.62 9.51 4.39
C TYR A 66 11.71 9.74 3.34
N GLY A 67 11.55 10.81 2.58
CA GLY A 67 12.51 11.13 1.53
C GLY A 67 12.28 10.42 0.20
N VAL A 68 11.19 9.65 0.06
CA VAL A 68 10.88 8.98 -1.21
C VAL A 68 10.54 9.96 -2.33
N GLY A 69 10.26 11.22 -2.00
CA GLY A 69 10.05 12.30 -2.96
C GLY A 69 8.59 12.56 -3.32
N VAL A 70 7.67 11.79 -2.77
CA VAL A 70 6.22 11.97 -2.97
C VAL A 70 5.49 11.75 -1.66
N ALA A 71 4.29 12.29 -1.54
CA ALA A 71 3.47 12.08 -0.36
C ALA A 71 2.81 10.70 -0.41
N VAL A 72 2.90 9.95 0.68
CA VAL A 72 2.35 8.60 0.79
C VAL A 72 1.53 8.50 2.07
N ASP A 73 0.29 8.05 1.94
CA ASP A 73 -0.57 7.70 3.07
C ASP A 73 -0.64 6.19 3.18
N VAL A 74 -0.43 5.68 4.39
CA VAL A 74 -0.36 4.23 4.62
C VAL A 74 -1.45 3.80 5.60
N ILE A 75 -2.21 2.79 5.19
CA ILE A 75 -3.11 2.03 6.06
C ILE A 75 -2.51 0.64 6.21
N VAL A 76 -2.46 0.15 7.44
CA VAL A 76 -1.93 -1.20 7.74
C VAL A 76 -3.06 -2.05 8.28
N GLU A 77 -3.22 -3.25 7.74
CA GLU A 77 -4.27 -4.16 8.18
C GLU A 77 -3.84 -5.62 8.09
N THR A 78 -4.47 -6.48 8.90
CA THR A 78 -4.28 -7.93 8.80
C THR A 78 -5.17 -8.50 7.70
N PRO A 79 -4.79 -9.65 7.09
CA PRO A 79 -5.65 -10.29 6.10
C PRO A 79 -7.02 -10.66 6.66
N GLU A 80 -7.07 -11.08 7.93
CA GLU A 80 -8.31 -11.51 8.57
C GLU A 80 -9.33 -10.36 8.62
N ILE A 81 -8.90 -9.19 9.06
CA ILE A 81 -9.77 -8.02 9.15
C ILE A 81 -10.13 -7.51 7.75
N PHE A 82 -9.15 -7.46 6.85
CA PHE A 82 -9.41 -7.03 5.48
C PHE A 82 -10.47 -7.92 4.83
N ASP A 83 -10.31 -9.25 4.91
CA ASP A 83 -11.25 -10.19 4.30
C ASP A 83 -12.63 -10.13 4.95
N LYS A 84 -12.70 -9.87 6.25
CA LYS A 84 -13.96 -9.72 6.97
C LYS A 84 -14.70 -8.45 6.56
N GLU A 85 -13.98 -7.33 6.38
CA GLU A 85 -14.58 -6.00 6.21
C GLU A 85 -14.69 -5.55 4.74
N LYS A 86 -14.08 -6.28 3.80
CA LYS A 86 -14.09 -5.87 2.39
C LYS A 86 -15.47 -5.84 1.76
N ASP A 87 -16.43 -6.58 2.31
CA ASP A 87 -17.81 -6.61 1.81
C ASP A 87 -18.70 -5.62 2.55
N ASN A 88 -18.17 -4.89 3.54
CA ASN A 88 -18.92 -3.92 4.31
C ASN A 88 -18.82 -2.54 3.66
N PRO A 89 -19.93 -2.01 3.06
CA PRO A 89 -19.87 -0.75 2.31
C PRO A 89 -19.57 0.48 3.18
N PHE A 90 -19.64 0.35 4.50
CA PHE A 90 -19.32 1.45 5.41
C PHE A 90 -17.83 1.50 5.80
N MET A 91 -17.04 0.52 5.36
CA MET A 91 -15.61 0.46 5.67
C MET A 91 -14.77 0.78 4.45
N ILE A 92 -13.63 1.45 4.67
CA ILE A 92 -12.69 1.80 3.60
C ILE A 92 -12.22 0.56 2.84
N TYR A 93 -12.18 -0.59 3.49
CA TYR A 93 -11.72 -1.85 2.89
C TYR A 93 -12.59 -2.31 1.73
N HIS A 94 -13.87 -1.92 1.73
CA HIS A 94 -14.77 -2.19 0.60
C HIS A 94 -14.27 -1.48 -0.66
N ASP A 95 -13.95 -0.19 -0.55
CA ASP A 95 -13.44 0.58 -1.69
C ASP A 95 -12.07 0.07 -2.12
N ILE A 96 -11.21 -0.27 -1.16
CA ILE A 96 -9.88 -0.81 -1.46
C ILE A 96 -10.00 -2.12 -2.23
N ALA A 97 -10.89 -3.02 -1.81
CA ALA A 97 -11.07 -4.31 -2.49
C ALA A 97 -11.67 -4.13 -3.89
N LYS A 98 -12.60 -3.18 -4.04
CA LYS A 98 -13.36 -3.01 -5.29
C LYS A 98 -12.59 -2.20 -6.33
N GLN A 99 -11.89 -1.14 -5.94
CA GLN A 99 -11.26 -0.20 -6.85
C GLN A 99 -9.74 -0.18 -6.74
N GLY A 100 -9.18 -0.85 -5.74
CA GLY A 100 -7.75 -0.87 -5.53
C GLY A 100 -7.02 -1.69 -6.58
N ARG A 101 -5.73 -1.39 -6.72
CA ARG A 101 -4.84 -2.11 -7.63
C ARG A 101 -3.77 -2.81 -6.80
N ILE A 102 -3.67 -4.13 -6.94
CA ILE A 102 -2.65 -4.90 -6.23
C ILE A 102 -1.29 -4.61 -6.86
N LEU A 103 -0.39 -4.03 -6.08
CA LEU A 103 0.97 -3.73 -6.51
C LEU A 103 1.92 -4.88 -6.19
N TYR A 104 1.63 -5.64 -5.17
CA TYR A 104 2.46 -6.75 -4.71
C TYR A 104 1.60 -7.75 -3.96
N ASP A 105 1.81 -9.02 -4.24
CA ASP A 105 1.17 -10.12 -3.54
C ASP A 105 2.21 -11.23 -3.35
N LYS A 106 2.57 -11.48 -2.10
CA LYS A 106 3.61 -12.44 -1.73
C LYS A 106 3.27 -13.87 -2.18
N SER A 107 1.98 -14.21 -2.26
CA SER A 107 1.54 -15.54 -2.67
C SER A 107 1.68 -15.78 -4.17
N ILE A 108 1.90 -14.73 -4.95
CA ILE A 108 2.06 -14.83 -6.41
C ILE A 108 3.55 -14.71 -6.74
N PRO A 109 4.18 -15.77 -7.29
CA PRO A 109 5.58 -15.68 -7.70
C PRO A 109 5.74 -14.61 -8.79
N GLY A 110 6.65 -13.67 -8.55
CA GLY A 110 6.87 -12.55 -9.46
C GLY A 110 7.82 -12.84 -10.57
#